data_7d7cb99945e2bdd4eaffc2a265023336
#
_entry.id   7d7cb99945e2bdd4eaffc2a265023336
#
_cell.length_a   1.000
_cell.length_b   1.000
_cell.length_c   1.000
_cell.angle_alpha   90.00
_cell.angle_beta   90.00
_cell.angle_gamma   90.00
#
_symmetry.space_group_name_H-M   'P 1'
#
loop_
_entity.id
_entity.type
_entity.pdbx_description
1 polymer ?
#
loop_
_entity_poly.entity_id
_entity_poly.type
_entity_poly.pdbx_seq_one_letter_code
_entity_poly.pdbx_strand_id
1 'polypeptide(L)'
;DYQKEFRKIAMEMAMVNSHEDWVELYKKLIFWELELENINDQSMFEILESQKVEANAQFGKFIERNYEDWFHPKADTRGKAERSEAKPIQSHTLFRELVVPELVKKDTRDGVELSKAKPILFVVIDNLRYDQWKVMENVVANHYKLEKEVPYYASLPTATQYARNSIFSGLTPLEMEKQFPQYWKNDVEEGGKNLYEAEFLTAHLKRLGLNIKQDYFKITNLASGKKLAENFKGLKDNNLVTVVYNFVDMLSHAKTEMDVVKELASDDKAYRSLTLSWFKNSPLLEIIQQAQKLGFKLIITTDHGTINVKHPSKVIGDKNTSLNLRYKTGRSLTYEDKDVYAVKDPKIIGLPTINMSSSYIFAKNDFFLAYVNNYNHYVSYYRNTYQHGGISLEEMIVPFLVFNPK
;
A
#
# COMPACT_ATOMS: atom_id res chain seq x y z
N ASP A 1 22.36 -17.02 -17.31
CA ASP A 1 21.88 -16.59 -18.65
C ASP A 1 20.57 -15.84 -18.51
N TYR A 2 20.66 -14.50 -18.49
CA TYR A 2 19.52 -13.59 -18.30
C TYR A 2 18.41 -13.78 -19.35
N GLN A 3 18.76 -14.09 -20.59
CA GLN A 3 17.76 -14.32 -21.65
C GLN A 3 16.87 -15.54 -21.33
N LYS A 4 17.43 -16.55 -20.71
CA LYS A 4 16.66 -17.73 -20.27
C LYS A 4 15.68 -17.37 -19.17
N GLU A 5 16.10 -16.54 -18.21
CA GLU A 5 15.23 -16.10 -17.12
C GLU A 5 14.11 -15.18 -17.61
N PHE A 6 14.38 -14.26 -18.54
CA PHE A 6 13.34 -13.41 -19.11
C PHE A 6 12.34 -14.18 -19.98
N ARG A 7 12.77 -15.22 -20.70
CA ARG A 7 11.84 -16.14 -21.36
C ARG A 7 10.96 -16.88 -20.35
N LYS A 8 11.53 -17.29 -19.23
CA LYS A 8 10.80 -17.95 -18.16
C LYS A 8 9.77 -17.01 -17.54
N ILE A 9 10.12 -15.76 -17.27
CA ILE A 9 9.18 -14.72 -16.79
C ILE A 9 8.04 -14.54 -17.79
N ALA A 10 8.30 -14.45 -19.09
CA ALA A 10 7.27 -14.33 -20.11
C ALA A 10 6.32 -15.54 -20.13
N MET A 11 6.86 -16.75 -19.95
CA MET A 11 6.04 -17.97 -19.85
C MET A 11 5.19 -17.99 -18.58
N GLU A 12 5.76 -17.64 -17.44
CA GLU A 12 5.04 -17.54 -16.18
C GLU A 12 3.92 -16.49 -16.25
N MET A 13 4.18 -15.35 -16.88
CA MET A 13 3.19 -14.28 -17.09
C MET A 13 1.98 -14.78 -17.90
N ALA A 14 2.19 -15.61 -18.89
CA ALA A 14 1.11 -16.20 -19.68
C ALA A 14 0.26 -17.22 -18.89
N MET A 15 0.75 -17.73 -17.76
CA MET A 15 0.11 -18.75 -16.94
C MET A 15 -0.49 -18.20 -15.63
N VAL A 16 -0.27 -16.94 -15.32
CA VAL A 16 -0.79 -16.30 -14.09
C VAL A 16 -2.31 -16.27 -14.09
N ASN A 17 -2.93 -16.81 -13.04
CA ASN A 17 -4.38 -16.86 -12.90
C ASN A 17 -4.90 -16.60 -11.48
N SER A 18 -4.02 -16.47 -10.47
CA SER A 18 -4.37 -16.21 -9.08
C SER A 18 -3.67 -14.96 -8.53
N HIS A 19 -4.20 -14.43 -7.44
CA HIS A 19 -3.56 -13.31 -6.73
C HIS A 19 -2.17 -13.69 -6.17
N GLU A 20 -1.99 -14.94 -5.79
CA GLU A 20 -0.71 -15.47 -5.29
C GLU A 20 0.34 -15.54 -6.41
N ASP A 21 -0.05 -15.97 -7.60
CA ASP A 21 0.83 -15.99 -8.79
C ASP A 21 1.33 -14.57 -9.12
N TRP A 22 0.47 -13.57 -9.03
CA TRP A 22 0.86 -12.17 -9.27
C TRP A 22 1.88 -11.66 -8.25
N VAL A 23 1.75 -12.03 -7.00
CA VAL A 23 2.75 -11.69 -5.97
C VAL A 23 4.11 -12.28 -6.33
N GLU A 24 4.16 -13.56 -6.68
CA GLU A 24 5.42 -14.24 -7.01
C GLU A 24 6.04 -13.69 -8.29
N LEU A 25 5.23 -13.39 -9.32
CA LEU A 25 5.72 -12.76 -10.54
C LEU A 25 6.28 -11.35 -10.28
N TYR A 26 5.58 -10.55 -9.50
CA TYR A 26 6.04 -9.20 -9.16
C TYR A 26 7.36 -9.21 -8.37
N LYS A 27 7.50 -10.11 -7.40
CA LYS A 27 8.75 -10.32 -6.67
C LYS A 27 9.92 -10.65 -7.61
N LYS A 28 9.70 -11.49 -8.62
CA LYS A 28 10.72 -11.82 -9.63
C LYS A 28 11.10 -10.61 -10.50
N LEU A 29 10.11 -9.84 -10.94
CA LEU A 29 10.37 -8.63 -11.74
C LEU A 29 11.22 -7.63 -10.95
N ILE A 30 10.93 -7.42 -9.68
CA ILE A 30 11.70 -6.52 -8.81
C ILE A 30 13.11 -7.09 -8.53
N PHE A 31 13.23 -8.41 -8.29
CA PHE A 31 14.52 -9.04 -8.11
C PHE A 31 15.46 -8.77 -9.30
N TRP A 32 14.98 -9.01 -10.52
CA TRP A 32 15.78 -8.80 -11.72
C TRP A 32 16.04 -7.32 -12.02
N GLU A 33 15.11 -6.43 -11.71
CA GLU A 33 15.33 -4.99 -11.82
C GLU A 33 16.52 -4.54 -10.97
N LEU A 34 16.58 -4.99 -9.71
CA LEU A 34 17.67 -4.66 -8.79
C LEU A 34 19.00 -5.33 -9.20
N GLU A 35 18.97 -6.56 -9.69
CA GLU A 35 20.16 -7.27 -10.20
C GLU A 35 20.74 -6.57 -11.43
N LEU A 36 19.92 -6.14 -12.37
CA LEU A 36 20.35 -5.46 -13.61
C LEU A 36 20.94 -4.07 -13.35
N GLU A 37 20.55 -3.39 -12.28
CA GLU A 37 21.17 -2.12 -11.89
C GLU A 37 22.68 -2.26 -11.61
N ASN A 38 23.09 -3.42 -11.11
CA ASN A 38 24.48 -3.71 -10.78
C ASN A 38 25.32 -4.09 -12.00
N ILE A 39 24.70 -4.50 -13.10
CA ILE A 39 25.37 -5.09 -14.28
C ILE A 39 25.58 -4.07 -15.39
N ASN A 40 24.82 -3.00 -15.41
CA ASN A 40 24.86 -1.93 -16.42
C ASN A 40 24.63 -2.40 -17.86
N ASP A 41 23.74 -3.40 -18.06
CA ASP A 41 23.34 -3.91 -19.37
C ASP A 41 22.03 -3.27 -19.82
N GLN A 42 22.15 -2.23 -20.65
CA GLN A 42 21.01 -1.44 -21.10
C GLN A 42 20.00 -2.27 -21.91
N SER A 43 20.47 -3.22 -22.73
CA SER A 43 19.56 -4.03 -23.56
C SER A 43 18.70 -4.97 -22.73
N MET A 44 19.26 -5.56 -21.67
CA MET A 44 18.52 -6.41 -20.75
C MET A 44 17.53 -5.59 -19.92
N PHE A 45 17.92 -4.38 -19.53
CA PHE A 45 17.04 -3.48 -18.80
C PHE A 45 15.80 -3.10 -19.63
N GLU A 46 15.96 -2.78 -20.91
CA GLU A 46 14.85 -2.47 -21.83
C GLU A 46 13.87 -3.64 -21.99
N ILE A 47 14.38 -4.86 -22.07
CA ILE A 47 13.55 -6.07 -22.10
C ILE A 47 12.73 -6.19 -20.79
N LEU A 48 13.36 -6.00 -19.67
CA LEU A 48 12.67 -6.08 -18.36
C LEU A 48 11.61 -5.00 -18.22
N GLU A 49 11.90 -3.76 -18.62
CA GLU A 49 10.92 -2.67 -18.61
C GLU A 49 9.71 -2.97 -19.49
N SER A 50 9.93 -3.55 -20.66
CA SER A 50 8.84 -4.02 -21.53
C SER A 50 7.99 -5.11 -20.86
N GLN A 51 8.62 -6.04 -20.15
CA GLN A 51 7.90 -7.08 -19.39
C GLN A 51 7.10 -6.49 -18.21
N LYS A 52 7.62 -5.48 -17.54
CA LYS A 52 6.88 -4.78 -16.47
C LYS A 52 5.64 -4.07 -17.01
N VAL A 53 5.77 -3.41 -18.16
CA VAL A 53 4.63 -2.77 -18.85
C VAL A 53 3.56 -3.81 -19.20
N GLU A 54 3.95 -4.92 -19.79
CA GLU A 54 3.03 -6.02 -20.13
C GLU A 54 2.40 -6.65 -18.87
N ALA A 55 3.18 -6.87 -17.83
CA ALA A 55 2.68 -7.39 -16.57
C ALA A 55 1.63 -6.47 -15.95
N ASN A 56 1.85 -5.17 -15.93
CA ASN A 56 0.86 -4.20 -15.46
C ASN A 56 -0.41 -4.18 -16.32
N ALA A 57 -0.30 -4.33 -17.63
CA ALA A 57 -1.45 -4.42 -18.52
C ALA A 57 -2.31 -5.66 -18.21
N GLN A 58 -1.67 -6.81 -17.99
CA GLN A 58 -2.37 -8.04 -17.62
C GLN A 58 -2.92 -8.00 -16.19
N PHE A 59 -2.17 -7.43 -15.28
CA PHE A 59 -2.61 -7.23 -13.88
C PHE A 59 -3.84 -6.36 -13.78
N GLY A 60 -3.92 -5.27 -14.55
CA GLY A 60 -5.12 -4.44 -14.63
C GLY A 60 -6.36 -5.22 -15.05
N LYS A 61 -6.23 -6.10 -16.05
CA LYS A 61 -7.31 -7.00 -16.48
C LYS A 61 -7.68 -8.03 -15.41
N PHE A 62 -6.68 -8.56 -14.71
CA PHE A 62 -6.91 -9.50 -13.60
C PHE A 62 -7.70 -8.84 -12.46
N ILE A 63 -7.34 -7.65 -12.04
CA ILE A 63 -8.07 -6.91 -11.00
C ILE A 63 -9.50 -6.60 -11.45
N GLU A 64 -9.68 -6.13 -12.67
CA GLU A 64 -11.01 -5.84 -13.23
C GLU A 64 -11.94 -7.06 -13.22
N ARG A 65 -11.41 -8.27 -13.45
CA ARG A 65 -12.19 -9.51 -13.46
C ARG A 65 -12.48 -10.09 -12.07
N ASN A 66 -11.58 -9.87 -11.10
CA ASN A 66 -11.60 -10.61 -9.83
C ASN A 66 -11.90 -9.76 -8.61
N TYR A 67 -11.69 -8.43 -8.66
CA TYR A 67 -11.72 -7.58 -7.47
C TYR A 67 -13.07 -7.59 -6.76
N GLU A 68 -14.16 -7.54 -7.49
CA GLU A 68 -15.53 -7.62 -6.93
C GLU A 68 -15.78 -8.94 -6.19
N ASP A 69 -15.30 -10.06 -6.72
CA ASP A 69 -15.44 -11.37 -6.10
C ASP A 69 -14.71 -11.47 -4.74
N TRP A 70 -13.72 -10.64 -4.50
CA TRP A 70 -13.03 -10.57 -3.19
C TRP A 70 -13.93 -10.02 -2.07
N PHE A 71 -14.94 -9.25 -2.41
CA PHE A 71 -15.96 -8.75 -1.46
C PHE A 71 -17.18 -9.66 -1.41
N HIS A 72 -17.53 -10.33 -2.50
CA HIS A 72 -18.71 -11.17 -2.65
C HIS A 72 -18.33 -12.53 -3.26
N PRO A 73 -17.85 -13.49 -2.45
CA PRO A 73 -17.54 -14.82 -2.97
C PRO A 73 -18.78 -15.46 -3.58
N LYS A 74 -18.65 -15.93 -4.81
CA LYS A 74 -19.71 -16.69 -5.46
C LYS A 74 -19.98 -17.98 -4.68
N ALA A 75 -21.22 -18.20 -4.26
CA ALA A 75 -21.63 -19.47 -3.69
C ALA A 75 -21.58 -20.53 -4.80
N ASP A 76 -20.93 -21.67 -4.54
CA ASP A 76 -21.00 -22.80 -5.44
C ASP A 76 -22.44 -23.29 -5.53
N THR A 77 -22.89 -23.54 -6.76
CA THR A 77 -24.23 -24.07 -7.06
C THR A 77 -24.49 -25.47 -6.47
N ARG A 78 -23.50 -26.10 -5.84
CA ARG A 78 -23.58 -27.43 -5.21
C ARG A 78 -23.60 -27.42 -3.68
N GLY A 79 -23.69 -26.24 -3.03
CA GLY A 79 -23.80 -26.15 -1.57
C GLY A 79 -22.56 -26.59 -0.79
N LYS A 80 -21.47 -26.95 -1.46
CA LYS A 80 -20.13 -27.06 -0.89
C LYS A 80 -19.41 -25.80 -1.32
N ALA A 81 -18.94 -24.99 -0.36
CA ALA A 81 -17.90 -24.03 -0.65
C ALA A 81 -16.75 -24.85 -1.29
N GLU A 82 -16.70 -24.92 -2.62
CA GLU A 82 -15.40 -25.11 -3.23
C GLU A 82 -14.51 -24.13 -2.51
N ARG A 83 -13.29 -24.54 -2.12
CA ARG A 83 -12.29 -23.59 -1.67
C ARG A 83 -12.29 -22.48 -2.69
N SER A 84 -13.17 -21.49 -2.47
CA SER A 84 -13.14 -20.25 -3.23
C SER A 84 -11.69 -19.88 -3.21
N GLU A 85 -11.11 -19.60 -4.35
CA GLU A 85 -9.73 -19.09 -4.43
C GLU A 85 -9.54 -18.19 -3.23
N ALA A 86 -8.60 -18.54 -2.35
CA ALA A 86 -8.52 -17.92 -1.04
C ALA A 86 -8.44 -16.42 -1.27
N LYS A 87 -9.35 -15.65 -0.69
CA LYS A 87 -9.36 -14.20 -0.86
C LYS A 87 -8.00 -13.66 -0.44
N PRO A 88 -7.41 -12.72 -1.17
CA PRO A 88 -6.18 -12.10 -0.72
C PRO A 88 -6.42 -11.30 0.57
N ILE A 89 -5.38 -11.17 1.36
CA ILE A 89 -5.38 -10.22 2.46
C ILE A 89 -5.38 -8.83 1.86
N GLN A 90 -6.32 -7.99 2.31
CA GLN A 90 -6.50 -6.62 1.87
C GLN A 90 -6.31 -5.64 3.03
N SER A 91 -6.41 -4.34 2.77
CA SER A 91 -6.20 -3.29 3.77
C SER A 91 -7.08 -3.48 5.02
N HIS A 92 -8.37 -3.81 4.86
CA HIS A 92 -9.30 -3.96 5.97
C HIS A 92 -9.17 -5.29 6.73
N THR A 93 -8.48 -6.28 6.18
CA THR A 93 -8.25 -7.57 6.84
C THR A 93 -6.82 -7.75 7.36
N LEU A 94 -5.90 -6.88 6.96
CA LEU A 94 -4.48 -6.97 7.28
C LEU A 94 -4.20 -7.13 8.77
N PHE A 95 -4.76 -6.24 9.59
CA PHE A 95 -4.45 -6.21 11.02
C PHE A 95 -4.91 -7.49 11.71
N ARG A 96 -6.15 -7.91 11.47
CA ARG A 96 -6.69 -9.16 12.04
C ARG A 96 -5.92 -10.39 11.58
N GLU A 97 -5.59 -10.48 10.30
CA GLU A 97 -4.98 -11.70 9.72
C GLU A 97 -3.47 -11.79 9.99
N LEU A 98 -2.75 -10.67 10.03
CA LEU A 98 -1.29 -10.65 10.09
C LEU A 98 -0.70 -10.03 11.36
N VAL A 99 -1.33 -9.05 11.98
CA VAL A 99 -0.81 -8.39 13.19
C VAL A 99 -1.31 -9.10 14.46
N VAL A 100 -2.59 -9.40 14.54
CA VAL A 100 -3.18 -10.07 15.72
C VAL A 100 -2.49 -11.39 16.07
N PRO A 101 -2.14 -12.27 15.12
CA PRO A 101 -1.42 -13.51 15.44
C PRO A 101 -0.06 -13.28 16.12
N GLU A 102 0.56 -12.15 15.90
CA GLU A 102 1.83 -11.78 16.56
C GLU A 102 1.60 -11.18 17.95
N LEU A 103 0.45 -10.55 18.19
CA LEU A 103 0.05 -10.01 19.49
C LEU A 103 -0.41 -11.10 20.47
N VAL A 104 -0.98 -12.19 19.96
CA VAL A 104 -1.64 -13.23 20.72
C VAL A 104 -0.96 -14.57 20.44
N LYS A 105 -0.14 -15.06 21.35
CA LYS A 105 0.35 -16.46 21.30
C LYS A 105 -0.73 -17.39 21.84
N LYS A 106 -1.22 -18.28 21.01
CA LYS A 106 -2.06 -19.40 21.47
C LYS A 106 -1.15 -20.41 22.18
N ASP A 107 -1.29 -20.53 23.50
CA ASP A 107 -0.81 -21.72 24.18
C ASP A 107 -1.85 -22.82 23.96
N THR A 108 -1.40 -23.97 23.46
CA THR A 108 -2.27 -25.09 23.08
C THR A 108 -2.91 -25.80 24.29
N ARG A 109 -2.64 -25.36 25.52
CA ARG A 109 -3.11 -26.02 26.74
C ARG A 109 -4.23 -25.30 27.48
N ASP A 110 -4.24 -23.96 27.56
CA ASP A 110 -5.19 -23.25 28.44
C ASP A 110 -5.50 -21.80 28.05
N GLY A 111 -5.94 -21.54 26.83
CA GLY A 111 -6.46 -20.21 26.49
C GLY A 111 -5.39 -19.19 26.06
N VAL A 112 -5.88 -17.99 25.71
CA VAL A 112 -5.08 -16.91 25.16
C VAL A 112 -4.34 -16.16 26.28
N GLU A 113 -3.03 -16.37 26.45
CA GLU A 113 -2.21 -15.54 27.35
C GLU A 113 -1.49 -14.42 26.57
N LEU A 114 -2.00 -13.20 26.69
CA LEU A 114 -1.34 -11.99 26.20
C LEU A 114 0.01 -11.71 26.90
N SER A 115 0.22 -12.25 28.10
CA SER A 115 1.37 -11.95 28.95
C SER A 115 2.70 -12.55 28.48
N LYS A 116 2.69 -13.50 27.55
CA LYS A 116 3.90 -14.18 27.04
C LYS A 116 4.31 -13.73 25.63
N ALA A 117 3.54 -12.87 24.97
CA ALA A 117 3.91 -12.33 23.68
C ALA A 117 4.93 -11.20 23.85
N LYS A 118 5.94 -11.16 22.96
CA LYS A 118 6.85 -10.00 22.89
C LYS A 118 6.07 -8.75 22.49
N PRO A 119 6.45 -7.57 23.02
CA PRO A 119 5.87 -6.32 22.54
C PRO A 119 6.19 -6.12 21.05
N ILE A 120 5.31 -5.41 20.36
CA ILE A 120 5.42 -5.17 18.92
C ILE A 120 5.56 -3.69 18.63
N LEU A 121 6.56 -3.34 17.82
CA LEU A 121 6.61 -2.08 17.10
C LEU A 121 6.01 -2.31 15.71
N PHE A 122 4.84 -1.71 15.48
CA PHE A 122 4.12 -1.78 14.21
C PHE A 122 4.33 -0.48 13.44
N VAL A 123 5.17 -0.54 12.39
CA VAL A 123 5.54 0.61 11.55
C VAL A 123 4.76 0.56 10.25
N VAL A 124 4.02 1.61 9.97
CA VAL A 124 3.38 1.86 8.67
C VAL A 124 4.11 3.02 8.01
N ILE A 125 4.92 2.73 7.00
CA ILE A 125 5.60 3.74 6.19
C ILE A 125 4.67 4.11 5.05
N ASP A 126 4.20 5.34 5.03
CA ASP A 126 3.26 5.84 4.04
C ASP A 126 3.85 5.75 2.62
N ASN A 127 3.11 5.14 1.70
CA ASN A 127 3.44 5.07 0.28
C ASN A 127 4.78 4.36 -0.04
N LEU A 128 5.10 3.28 0.66
CA LEU A 128 6.33 2.52 0.43
C LEU A 128 6.09 1.38 -0.56
N ARG A 129 6.80 1.39 -1.69
CA ARG A 129 6.76 0.30 -2.67
C ARG A 129 7.61 -0.90 -2.22
N TYR A 130 7.31 -2.06 -2.79
CA TYR A 130 8.06 -3.29 -2.54
C TYR A 130 9.54 -3.16 -2.94
N ASP A 131 9.84 -2.52 -4.07
CA ASP A 131 11.23 -2.29 -4.52
C ASP A 131 12.01 -1.35 -3.60
N GLN A 132 11.36 -0.34 -3.04
CA GLN A 132 11.95 0.55 -2.04
C GLN A 132 12.26 -0.20 -0.75
N TRP A 133 11.37 -1.08 -0.31
CA TRP A 133 11.65 -1.96 0.82
C TRP A 133 12.89 -2.82 0.56
N LYS A 134 13.02 -3.41 -0.61
CA LYS A 134 14.14 -4.31 -0.95
C LYS A 134 15.51 -3.63 -0.86
N VAL A 135 15.61 -2.34 -1.11
CA VAL A 135 16.86 -1.60 -0.92
C VAL A 135 17.10 -1.20 0.54
N MET A 136 16.07 -1.14 1.38
CA MET A 136 16.17 -0.87 2.82
C MET A 136 16.47 -2.14 3.64
N GLU A 137 16.21 -3.31 3.11
CA GLU A 137 16.21 -4.60 3.80
C GLU A 137 17.50 -4.86 4.58
N ASN A 138 18.66 -4.63 3.96
CA ASN A 138 19.97 -4.89 4.59
C ASN A 138 20.23 -3.99 5.81
N VAL A 139 19.72 -2.77 5.82
CA VAL A 139 19.87 -1.85 6.96
C VAL A 139 19.07 -2.37 8.16
N VAL A 140 17.85 -2.84 7.95
CA VAL A 140 17.04 -3.46 9.01
C VAL A 140 17.67 -4.77 9.48
N ALA A 141 18.23 -5.56 8.56
CA ALA A 141 18.87 -6.86 8.85
C ALA A 141 20.07 -6.74 9.79
N ASN A 142 20.68 -5.58 9.96
CA ASN A 142 21.72 -5.35 10.96
C ASN A 142 21.21 -5.47 12.41
N HIS A 143 19.94 -5.22 12.64
CA HIS A 143 19.32 -5.16 13.97
C HIS A 143 18.27 -6.25 14.21
N TYR A 144 17.66 -6.73 13.16
CA TYR A 144 16.53 -7.66 13.19
C TYR A 144 16.75 -8.84 12.26
N LYS A 145 16.16 -9.99 12.62
CA LYS A 145 16.11 -11.18 11.77
C LYS A 145 14.71 -11.29 11.18
N LEU A 146 14.63 -11.37 9.85
CA LEU A 146 13.36 -11.59 9.13
C LEU A 146 12.76 -12.94 9.52
N GLU A 147 11.49 -12.94 9.93
CA GLU A 147 10.70 -14.13 10.25
C GLU A 147 9.69 -14.44 9.15
N LYS A 148 8.98 -13.43 8.66
CA LYS A 148 7.95 -13.57 7.61
C LYS A 148 7.99 -12.40 6.64
N GLU A 149 7.80 -12.70 5.37
CA GLU A 149 7.51 -11.76 4.31
C GLU A 149 6.19 -12.17 3.65
N VAL A 150 5.15 -11.38 3.80
CA VAL A 150 3.80 -11.66 3.29
C VAL A 150 3.27 -10.42 2.58
N PRO A 151 3.60 -10.20 1.30
CA PRO A 151 2.98 -9.13 0.54
C PRO A 151 1.46 -9.27 0.54
N TYR A 152 0.76 -8.16 0.63
CA TYR A 152 -0.69 -8.11 0.63
C TYR A 152 -1.22 -7.13 -0.43
N TYR A 153 -2.52 -7.12 -0.65
CA TYR A 153 -3.18 -6.28 -1.64
C TYR A 153 -3.77 -5.03 -0.99
N ALA A 154 -3.19 -3.87 -1.27
CA ALA A 154 -3.80 -2.59 -0.90
C ALA A 154 -5.15 -2.44 -1.61
N SER A 155 -6.17 -2.03 -0.86
CA SER A 155 -7.53 -1.88 -1.39
C SER A 155 -7.66 -0.62 -2.25
N LEU A 156 -8.57 -0.67 -3.23
CA LEU A 156 -8.90 0.45 -4.11
C LEU A 156 -9.86 1.44 -3.43
N PRO A 157 -9.69 2.74 -3.61
CA PRO A 157 -8.52 3.40 -4.20
C PRO A 157 -7.26 3.18 -3.36
N THR A 158 -6.12 2.99 -4.04
CA THR A 158 -4.81 2.88 -3.38
C THR A 158 -4.32 4.26 -2.94
N ALA A 159 -5.04 4.82 -2.01
CA ALA A 159 -4.85 6.15 -1.46
C ALA A 159 -4.98 6.15 0.06
N THR A 160 -4.20 7.00 0.72
CA THR A 160 -4.05 7.06 2.18
C THR A 160 -5.40 7.13 2.91
N GLN A 161 -6.31 7.97 2.46
CA GLN A 161 -7.63 8.14 3.03
C GLN A 161 -8.42 6.83 3.14
N TYR A 162 -8.36 6.00 2.10
CA TYR A 162 -9.10 4.73 2.02
C TYR A 162 -8.30 3.59 2.65
N ALA A 163 -7.09 3.37 2.17
CA ALA A 163 -6.29 2.21 2.52
C ALA A 163 -5.80 2.25 3.98
N ARG A 164 -5.24 3.35 4.45
CA ARG A 164 -4.66 3.41 5.80
C ARG A 164 -5.75 3.44 6.89
N ASN A 165 -6.83 4.17 6.69
CA ASN A 165 -7.97 4.09 7.60
C ASN A 165 -8.54 2.68 7.68
N SER A 166 -8.57 1.93 6.57
CA SER A 166 -9.01 0.52 6.57
C SER A 166 -8.08 -0.39 7.36
N ILE A 167 -6.77 -0.18 7.29
CA ILE A 167 -5.80 -0.93 8.11
C ILE A 167 -6.11 -0.78 9.60
N PHE A 168 -6.28 0.45 10.06
CA PHE A 168 -6.47 0.73 11.49
C PHE A 168 -7.87 0.39 11.97
N SER A 169 -8.89 0.65 11.19
CA SER A 169 -10.28 0.35 11.57
C SER A 169 -10.66 -1.14 11.43
N GLY A 170 -9.99 -1.89 10.55
CA GLY A 170 -10.41 -3.23 10.16
C GLY A 170 -11.74 -3.26 9.41
N LEU A 171 -12.12 -2.14 8.81
CA LEU A 171 -13.39 -1.93 8.11
C LEU A 171 -13.14 -1.46 6.69
N THR A 172 -14.07 -1.78 5.79
CA THR A 172 -14.12 -1.12 4.48
C THR A 172 -14.50 0.36 4.64
N PRO A 173 -14.18 1.22 3.68
CA PRO A 173 -14.60 2.62 3.72
C PRO A 173 -16.11 2.80 3.90
N LEU A 174 -16.92 1.95 3.24
CA LEU A 174 -18.38 1.97 3.42
C LEU A 174 -18.81 1.65 4.86
N GLU A 175 -18.18 0.68 5.48
CA GLU A 175 -18.43 0.33 6.88
C GLU A 175 -17.98 1.43 7.84
N MET A 176 -16.82 2.08 7.55
CA MET A 176 -16.36 3.23 8.33
C MET A 176 -17.35 4.39 8.27
N GLU A 177 -17.87 4.73 7.08
CA GLU A 177 -18.89 5.76 6.94
C GLU A 177 -20.15 5.44 7.75
N LYS A 178 -20.59 4.18 7.73
CA LYS A 178 -21.80 3.76 8.45
C LYS A 178 -21.62 3.70 9.97
N GLN A 179 -20.51 3.14 10.44
CA GLN A 179 -20.29 2.89 11.88
C GLN A 179 -19.63 4.07 12.60
N PHE A 180 -18.83 4.87 11.89
CA PHE A 180 -18.05 5.99 12.43
C PHE A 180 -18.18 7.24 11.56
N PRO A 181 -19.39 7.74 11.29
CA PRO A 181 -19.60 8.90 10.42
C PRO A 181 -18.87 10.16 10.93
N GLN A 182 -18.59 10.25 12.22
CA GLN A 182 -17.84 11.35 12.81
C GLN A 182 -16.34 11.30 12.49
N TYR A 183 -15.81 10.15 12.08
CA TYR A 183 -14.38 9.96 11.78
C TYR A 183 -14.11 9.84 10.27
N TRP A 184 -15.10 9.44 9.49
CA TRP A 184 -14.98 9.32 8.05
C TRP A 184 -15.28 10.65 7.35
N LYS A 185 -14.44 11.01 6.36
CA LYS A 185 -14.69 12.11 5.44
C LYS A 185 -14.60 11.65 4.00
N ASN A 186 -15.54 12.09 3.17
CA ASN A 186 -15.54 11.87 1.74
C ASN A 186 -14.56 12.82 1.01
N ASP A 187 -14.22 12.50 -0.24
CA ASP A 187 -13.23 13.27 -1.03
C ASP A 187 -13.57 14.76 -1.18
N VAL A 188 -14.86 15.10 -1.28
CA VAL A 188 -15.33 16.48 -1.46
C VAL A 188 -15.42 17.28 -0.17
N GLU A 189 -15.31 16.65 0.98
CA GLU A 189 -15.36 17.33 2.28
C GLU A 189 -14.02 18.00 2.60
N GLU A 190 -14.08 19.17 3.19
CA GLU A 190 -12.88 19.93 3.59
C GLU A 190 -12.16 19.32 4.80
N GLY A 191 -10.86 19.56 4.88
CA GLY A 191 -10.00 19.16 5.99
C GLY A 191 -9.34 17.80 5.82
N GLY A 192 -8.52 17.44 6.80
CA GLY A 192 -7.75 16.19 6.77
C GLY A 192 -8.63 14.95 6.78
N LYS A 193 -8.26 13.95 5.99
CA LYS A 193 -9.01 12.70 5.82
C LYS A 193 -8.52 11.57 6.75
N ASN A 194 -7.36 11.73 7.37
CA ASN A 194 -6.69 10.73 8.19
C ASN A 194 -6.39 11.24 9.61
N LEU A 195 -7.34 11.92 10.22
CA LEU A 195 -7.17 12.52 11.55
C LEU A 195 -7.51 11.57 12.70
N TYR A 196 -8.19 10.45 12.43
CA TYR A 196 -8.78 9.58 13.45
C TYR A 196 -8.24 8.14 13.39
N GLU A 197 -7.03 7.96 12.88
CA GLU A 197 -6.41 6.63 12.79
C GLU A 197 -6.22 5.98 14.17
N ALA A 198 -5.83 6.75 15.18
CA ALA A 198 -5.68 6.27 16.55
C ALA A 198 -7.03 5.80 17.15
N GLU A 199 -8.09 6.56 16.92
CA GLU A 199 -9.45 6.22 17.37
C GLU A 199 -10.00 5.00 16.64
N PHE A 200 -9.75 4.87 15.35
CA PHE A 200 -10.07 3.67 14.59
C PHE A 200 -9.36 2.43 15.12
N LEU A 201 -8.07 2.55 15.42
CA LEU A 201 -7.30 1.43 16.00
C LEU A 201 -7.83 1.03 17.38
N THR A 202 -8.14 1.98 18.24
CA THR A 202 -8.73 1.73 19.56
C THR A 202 -10.07 0.99 19.44
N ALA A 203 -10.95 1.44 18.55
CA ALA A 203 -12.23 0.78 18.29
C ALA A 203 -12.06 -0.63 17.71
N HIS A 204 -11.07 -0.81 16.83
CA HIS A 204 -10.74 -2.11 16.23
C HIS A 204 -10.27 -3.12 17.28
N LEU A 205 -9.33 -2.74 18.14
CA LEU A 205 -8.84 -3.58 19.23
C LEU A 205 -9.97 -3.98 20.18
N LYS A 206 -10.85 -3.04 20.52
CA LYS A 206 -12.03 -3.31 21.36
C LYS A 206 -12.97 -4.34 20.70
N ARG A 207 -13.25 -4.17 19.41
CA ARG A 207 -14.10 -5.10 18.66
C ARG A 207 -13.49 -6.50 18.55
N LEU A 208 -12.16 -6.60 18.50
CA LEU A 208 -11.42 -7.86 18.52
C LEU A 208 -11.33 -8.49 19.93
N GLY A 209 -11.81 -7.81 20.98
CA GLY A 209 -11.70 -8.27 22.35
C GLY A 209 -10.28 -8.22 22.93
N LEU A 210 -9.40 -7.42 22.36
CA LEU A 210 -8.00 -7.28 22.77
C LEU A 210 -7.86 -6.11 23.76
N ASN A 211 -7.66 -6.45 25.04
CA ASN A 211 -7.35 -5.47 26.07
C ASN A 211 -5.83 -5.39 26.25
N ILE A 212 -5.17 -4.57 25.44
CA ILE A 212 -3.72 -4.40 25.43
C ILE A 212 -3.34 -2.95 25.72
N LYS A 213 -2.16 -2.76 26.30
CA LYS A 213 -1.55 -1.44 26.42
C LYS A 213 -0.92 -1.06 25.10
N GLN A 214 -1.39 0.04 24.50
CA GLN A 214 -0.91 0.49 23.20
C GLN A 214 -0.82 2.01 23.10
N ASP A 215 0.10 2.49 22.27
CA ASP A 215 0.22 3.87 21.87
C ASP A 215 0.34 3.99 20.36
N TYR A 216 -0.15 5.09 19.82
CA TYR A 216 -0.11 5.44 18.41
C TYR A 216 0.63 6.77 18.21
N PHE A 217 1.56 6.78 17.26
CA PHE A 217 2.33 7.96 16.89
C PHE A 217 2.29 8.18 15.39
N LYS A 218 2.03 9.41 14.98
CA LYS A 218 2.10 9.83 13.58
C LYS A 218 3.25 10.82 13.41
N ILE A 219 4.27 10.41 12.67
CA ILE A 219 5.49 11.19 12.45
C ILE A 219 5.40 11.89 11.10
N THR A 220 5.26 13.20 11.13
CA THR A 220 5.12 14.05 9.94
C THR A 220 6.31 15.01 9.75
N ASN A 221 7.23 15.06 10.71
CA ASN A 221 8.42 15.90 10.65
C ASN A 221 9.59 15.30 11.44
N LEU A 222 10.78 15.86 11.22
CA LEU A 222 12.02 15.39 11.84
C LEU A 222 11.99 15.49 13.38
N ALA A 223 11.46 16.60 13.91
CA ALA A 223 11.44 16.86 15.35
C ALA A 223 10.59 15.83 16.10
N SER A 224 9.40 15.49 15.62
CA SER A 224 8.54 14.48 16.24
C SER A 224 9.15 13.07 16.18
N GLY A 225 9.86 12.75 15.10
CA GLY A 225 10.60 11.50 14.98
C GLY A 225 11.75 11.38 15.98
N LYS A 226 12.55 12.41 16.11
CA LYS A 226 13.64 12.48 17.11
C LYS A 226 13.12 12.37 18.54
N LYS A 227 12.03 13.08 18.85
CA LYS A 227 11.40 13.04 20.16
C LYS A 227 10.93 11.62 20.52
N LEU A 228 10.32 10.91 19.58
CA LEU A 228 9.90 9.52 19.81
C LEU A 228 11.10 8.60 20.03
N ALA A 229 12.16 8.72 19.21
CA ALA A 229 13.39 7.93 19.37
C ALA A 229 14.02 8.12 20.76
N GLU A 230 14.14 9.35 21.22
CA GLU A 230 14.71 9.70 22.54
C GLU A 230 13.87 9.15 23.71
N ASN A 231 12.56 9.15 23.58
CA ASN A 231 11.62 8.77 24.64
C ASN A 231 11.10 7.33 24.51
N PHE A 232 11.57 6.55 23.56
CA PHE A 232 11.05 5.21 23.27
C PHE A 232 11.16 4.26 24.46
N LYS A 233 12.17 4.40 25.31
CA LYS A 233 12.34 3.61 26.53
C LYS A 233 11.14 3.68 27.48
N GLY A 234 10.40 4.78 27.48
CA GLY A 234 9.17 4.94 28.26
C GLY A 234 8.01 4.06 27.81
N LEU A 235 8.13 3.44 26.64
CA LEU A 235 7.11 2.57 26.05
C LEU A 235 7.37 1.08 26.27
N LYS A 236 8.37 0.72 27.07
CA LYS A 236 8.82 -0.66 27.29
C LYS A 236 7.72 -1.62 27.79
N ASP A 237 6.72 -1.10 28.47
CA ASP A 237 5.62 -1.90 29.04
C ASP A 237 4.39 -2.00 28.10
N ASN A 238 4.48 -1.43 26.91
CA ASN A 238 3.42 -1.54 25.91
C ASN A 238 3.42 -2.91 25.25
N ASN A 239 2.24 -3.41 24.91
CA ASN A 239 2.08 -4.59 24.05
C ASN A 239 2.22 -4.24 22.56
N LEU A 240 1.76 -3.05 22.18
CA LEU A 240 1.79 -2.55 20.81
C LEU A 240 2.16 -1.08 20.80
N VAL A 241 3.16 -0.73 20.01
CA VAL A 241 3.47 0.67 19.63
C VAL A 241 3.31 0.79 18.14
N THR A 242 2.38 1.64 17.72
CA THR A 242 2.11 1.91 16.30
C THR A 242 2.75 3.22 15.90
N VAL A 243 3.53 3.19 14.81
CA VAL A 243 4.18 4.38 14.25
C VAL A 243 3.82 4.50 12.78
N VAL A 244 3.15 5.58 12.41
CA VAL A 244 2.93 5.97 11.02
C VAL A 244 3.99 6.99 10.63
N TYR A 245 4.71 6.72 9.55
CA TYR A 245 5.80 7.57 9.09
C TYR A 245 5.55 8.08 7.66
N ASN A 246 5.40 9.39 7.50
CA ASN A 246 4.89 9.99 6.25
C ASN A 246 5.97 10.35 5.22
N PHE A 247 7.23 10.02 5.43
CA PHE A 247 8.30 10.56 4.59
C PHE A 247 8.23 10.17 3.13
N VAL A 248 7.96 8.91 2.83
CA VAL A 248 7.96 8.43 1.43
C VAL A 248 6.87 9.10 0.60
N ASP A 249 5.72 9.32 1.20
CA ASP A 249 4.64 10.08 0.59
C ASP A 249 5.05 11.55 0.35
N MET A 250 5.67 12.19 1.35
CA MET A 250 6.22 13.55 1.20
C MET A 250 7.23 13.64 0.07
N LEU A 251 8.09 12.63 -0.10
CA LEU A 251 9.05 12.58 -1.22
C LEU A 251 8.35 12.49 -2.58
N SER A 252 7.29 11.70 -2.68
CA SER A 252 6.50 11.56 -3.92
C SER A 252 5.82 12.88 -4.32
N HIS A 253 5.23 13.57 -3.35
CA HIS A 253 4.61 14.87 -3.57
C HIS A 253 5.64 15.95 -3.87
N ALA A 254 6.76 15.98 -3.16
CA ALA A 254 7.84 16.92 -3.40
C ALA A 254 8.39 16.81 -4.84
N LYS A 255 8.49 15.58 -5.38
CA LYS A 255 8.89 15.39 -6.79
C LYS A 255 7.94 16.09 -7.77
N THR A 256 6.66 16.14 -7.46
CA THR A 256 5.67 16.82 -8.30
C THR A 256 5.77 18.35 -8.19
N GLU A 257 6.10 18.87 -7.02
CA GLU A 257 6.07 20.29 -6.71
C GLU A 257 7.42 21.03 -6.88
N MET A 258 8.54 20.31 -6.76
CA MET A 258 9.88 20.89 -6.76
C MET A 258 10.74 20.38 -7.92
N ASP A 259 11.13 21.26 -8.84
CA ASP A 259 11.95 20.88 -9.99
C ASP A 259 13.28 20.22 -9.63
N VAL A 260 13.94 20.64 -8.57
CA VAL A 260 15.18 20.03 -8.07
C VAL A 260 14.98 18.57 -7.68
N VAL A 261 13.86 18.26 -7.01
CA VAL A 261 13.52 16.88 -6.63
C VAL A 261 13.15 16.05 -7.86
N LYS A 262 12.51 16.65 -8.87
CA LYS A 262 12.27 16.00 -10.17
C LYS A 262 13.57 15.57 -10.86
N GLU A 263 14.58 16.41 -10.83
CA GLU A 263 15.89 16.09 -11.42
C GLU A 263 16.60 14.98 -10.62
N LEU A 264 16.56 15.03 -9.29
CA LEU A 264 17.22 14.06 -8.41
C LEU A 264 16.52 12.69 -8.39
N ALA A 265 15.22 12.64 -8.60
CA ALA A 265 14.42 11.42 -8.63
C ALA A 265 13.77 11.19 -10.01
N SER A 266 14.61 11.23 -11.05
CA SER A 266 14.17 11.15 -12.46
C SER A 266 13.58 9.79 -12.84
N ASP A 267 14.02 8.73 -12.20
CA ASP A 267 13.61 7.35 -12.46
C ASP A 267 13.46 6.54 -11.16
N ASP A 268 13.02 5.31 -11.28
CA ASP A 268 12.82 4.41 -10.13
C ASP A 268 14.11 4.12 -9.38
N LYS A 269 15.24 4.02 -10.08
CA LYS A 269 16.57 3.81 -9.46
C LYS A 269 16.95 4.99 -8.57
N ALA A 270 16.81 6.21 -9.07
CA ALA A 270 17.08 7.43 -8.30
C ALA A 270 16.12 7.55 -7.10
N TYR A 271 14.85 7.22 -7.30
CA TYR A 271 13.84 7.23 -6.25
C TYR A 271 14.16 6.24 -5.12
N ARG A 272 14.59 5.02 -5.46
CA ARG A 272 15.06 4.03 -4.47
C ARG A 272 16.30 4.52 -3.72
N SER A 273 17.27 5.11 -4.41
CA SER A 273 18.49 5.67 -3.78
C SER A 273 18.17 6.76 -2.77
N LEU A 274 17.25 7.67 -3.09
CA LEU A 274 16.78 8.70 -2.17
C LEU A 274 16.09 8.11 -0.94
N THR A 275 15.27 7.10 -1.14
CA THR A 275 14.58 6.39 -0.05
C THR A 275 15.57 5.74 0.91
N LEU A 276 16.57 5.05 0.38
CA LEU A 276 17.63 4.41 1.19
C LEU A 276 18.45 5.42 1.98
N SER A 277 18.88 6.51 1.32
CA SER A 277 19.64 7.57 1.97
C SER A 277 18.85 8.22 3.11
N TRP A 278 17.58 8.52 2.86
CA TRP A 278 16.69 9.02 3.90
C TRP A 278 16.62 8.04 5.08
N PHE A 279 16.33 6.76 4.80
CA PHE A 279 16.13 5.77 5.86
C PHE A 279 17.36 5.62 6.76
N LYS A 280 18.55 5.56 6.18
CA LYS A 280 19.82 5.47 6.93
C LYS A 280 20.04 6.64 7.90
N ASN A 281 19.52 7.81 7.58
CA ASN A 281 19.70 9.05 8.34
C ASN A 281 18.44 9.48 9.10
N SER A 282 17.37 8.69 9.05
CA SER A 282 16.09 9.06 9.64
C SER A 282 15.98 8.68 11.12
N PRO A 283 15.17 9.41 11.89
CA PRO A 283 14.77 8.99 13.24
C PRO A 283 14.05 7.64 13.27
N LEU A 284 13.45 7.20 12.16
CA LEU A 284 12.82 5.89 12.08
C LEU A 284 13.81 4.75 12.35
N LEU A 285 15.02 4.82 11.78
CA LEU A 285 16.05 3.83 12.08
C LEU A 285 16.44 3.85 13.57
N GLU A 286 16.55 5.01 14.18
CA GLU A 286 16.83 5.14 15.62
C GLU A 286 15.69 4.53 16.47
N ILE A 287 14.44 4.77 16.10
CA ILE A 287 13.26 4.15 16.76
C ILE A 287 13.34 2.63 16.66
N ILE A 288 13.66 2.09 15.49
CA ILE A 288 13.84 0.64 15.27
C ILE A 288 14.96 0.08 16.13
N GLN A 289 16.09 0.79 16.23
CA GLN A 289 17.23 0.40 17.08
C GLN A 289 16.85 0.40 18.58
N GLN A 290 16.13 1.42 19.04
CA GLN A 290 15.65 1.47 20.42
C GLN A 290 14.66 0.33 20.74
N ALA A 291 13.76 0.02 19.83
CA ALA A 291 12.82 -1.08 19.95
C ALA A 291 13.54 -2.45 20.03
N GLN A 292 14.60 -2.64 19.23
CA GLN A 292 15.43 -3.84 19.27
C GLN A 292 16.06 -4.04 20.65
N LYS A 293 16.65 -2.98 21.21
CA LYS A 293 17.27 -3.03 22.55
C LYS A 293 16.28 -3.42 23.66
N LEU A 294 15.02 -3.08 23.49
CA LEU A 294 13.94 -3.40 24.44
C LEU A 294 13.24 -4.75 24.16
N GLY A 295 13.70 -5.49 23.15
CA GLY A 295 13.17 -6.80 22.81
C GLY A 295 11.84 -6.78 22.05
N PHE A 296 11.46 -5.67 21.42
CA PHE A 296 10.27 -5.58 20.59
C PHE A 296 10.42 -6.40 19.32
N LYS A 297 9.40 -7.16 18.95
CA LYS A 297 9.23 -7.61 17.57
C LYS A 297 8.96 -6.39 16.67
N LEU A 298 9.37 -6.46 15.42
CA LEU A 298 9.15 -5.40 14.45
C LEU A 298 8.23 -5.90 13.34
N ILE A 299 7.21 -5.12 13.02
CA ILE A 299 6.41 -5.27 11.83
C ILE A 299 6.58 -4.01 11.00
N ILE A 300 6.97 -4.18 9.73
CA ILE A 300 7.02 -3.08 8.76
C ILE A 300 6.01 -3.36 7.66
N THR A 301 5.20 -2.39 7.34
CA THR A 301 4.27 -2.41 6.23
C THR A 301 4.04 -1.01 5.66
N THR A 302 3.16 -0.92 4.71
CA THR A 302 2.72 0.33 4.08
C THR A 302 1.21 0.26 3.83
N ASP A 303 0.61 1.37 3.52
CA ASP A 303 -0.81 1.47 3.15
C ASP A 303 -1.06 1.25 1.65
N HIS A 304 -0.17 1.72 0.79
CA HIS A 304 -0.20 1.54 -0.67
C HIS A 304 1.18 1.87 -1.26
N GLY A 305 1.37 1.55 -2.53
CA GLY A 305 2.52 2.01 -3.30
C GLY A 305 2.18 3.18 -4.22
N THR A 306 3.05 3.42 -5.19
CA THR A 306 2.96 4.52 -6.15
C THR A 306 3.56 4.09 -7.49
N ILE A 307 3.12 4.69 -8.58
CA ILE A 307 3.66 4.43 -9.92
C ILE A 307 4.05 5.74 -10.61
N ASN A 308 5.14 5.68 -11.37
CA ASN A 308 5.53 6.78 -12.25
C ASN A 308 4.58 6.81 -13.45
N VAL A 309 3.73 7.84 -13.55
CA VAL A 309 2.72 7.95 -14.58
C VAL A 309 3.29 8.58 -15.85
N LYS A 310 2.96 8.01 -17.02
CA LYS A 310 3.55 8.41 -18.30
C LYS A 310 2.50 8.79 -19.35
N HIS A 311 1.32 8.17 -19.32
CA HIS A 311 0.31 8.29 -20.36
C HIS A 311 -0.95 8.98 -19.84
N PRO A 312 -1.33 10.14 -20.42
CA PRO A 312 -2.57 10.80 -20.02
C PRO A 312 -3.80 10.09 -20.58
N SER A 313 -4.88 10.08 -19.80
CA SER A 313 -6.20 9.65 -20.22
C SER A 313 -7.21 10.74 -19.91
N LYS A 314 -8.01 11.14 -20.89
CA LYS A 314 -8.98 12.23 -20.75
C LYS A 314 -10.18 11.81 -19.92
N VAL A 315 -10.57 12.66 -18.99
CA VAL A 315 -11.78 12.47 -18.18
C VAL A 315 -12.63 13.74 -18.21
N ILE A 316 -13.93 13.55 -18.29
CA ILE A 316 -14.93 14.60 -18.09
C ILE A 316 -15.76 14.21 -16.86
N GLY A 317 -15.96 15.15 -15.96
CA GLY A 317 -16.78 14.99 -14.76
C GLY A 317 -17.43 16.30 -14.35
N ASP A 318 -18.36 16.23 -13.41
CA ASP A 318 -18.98 17.43 -12.85
C ASP A 318 -18.00 18.14 -11.87
N LYS A 319 -18.43 19.32 -11.39
CA LYS A 319 -17.62 20.14 -10.47
C LYS A 319 -17.26 19.46 -9.14
N ASN A 320 -17.96 18.40 -8.76
CA ASN A 320 -17.75 17.66 -7.53
C ASN A 320 -16.92 16.38 -7.75
N THR A 321 -16.37 16.20 -8.94
CA THR A 321 -15.49 15.07 -9.23
C THR A 321 -14.16 15.24 -8.49
N SER A 322 -13.62 14.16 -7.91
CA SER A 322 -12.37 14.18 -7.17
C SER A 322 -11.17 14.61 -8.03
N LEU A 323 -10.16 15.18 -7.40
CA LEU A 323 -8.98 15.73 -8.09
C LEU A 323 -7.82 14.73 -8.24
N ASN A 324 -7.92 13.54 -7.65
CA ASN A 324 -6.84 12.54 -7.74
C ASN A 324 -6.60 12.12 -9.19
N LEU A 325 -5.34 11.83 -9.53
CA LEU A 325 -4.93 11.51 -10.91
C LEU A 325 -5.04 10.01 -11.25
N ARG A 326 -5.13 9.14 -10.25
CA ARG A 326 -5.19 7.69 -10.48
C ARG A 326 -6.57 7.10 -10.22
N TYR A 327 -7.46 7.83 -9.60
CA TYR A 327 -8.86 7.49 -9.50
C TYR A 327 -9.74 8.74 -9.56
N LYS A 328 -10.97 8.57 -9.96
CA LYS A 328 -11.99 9.63 -9.89
C LYS A 328 -13.26 9.05 -9.29
N THR A 329 -13.94 9.84 -8.49
CA THR A 329 -15.31 9.55 -8.06
C THR A 329 -16.19 10.75 -8.32
N GLY A 330 -17.39 10.52 -8.81
CA GLY A 330 -18.32 11.57 -9.16
C GLY A 330 -19.48 11.06 -10.00
N ARG A 331 -20.35 11.97 -10.38
CA ARG A 331 -21.48 11.70 -11.29
C ARG A 331 -21.09 11.92 -12.74
N SER A 332 -21.75 11.19 -13.64
CA SER A 332 -21.64 11.43 -15.09
C SER A 332 -20.20 11.47 -15.60
N LEU A 333 -19.35 10.57 -15.11
CA LEU A 333 -17.98 10.47 -15.56
C LEU A 333 -17.91 9.94 -16.99
N THR A 334 -17.17 10.63 -17.86
CA THR A 334 -16.84 10.19 -19.21
C THR A 334 -15.35 9.92 -19.27
N TYR A 335 -14.96 8.76 -19.79
CA TYR A 335 -13.61 8.24 -19.78
C TYR A 335 -13.38 7.24 -20.91
N GLU A 336 -12.11 6.90 -21.16
CA GLU A 336 -11.74 5.82 -22.08
C GLU A 336 -11.80 4.47 -21.34
N ASP A 337 -12.73 3.59 -21.73
CA ASP A 337 -12.98 2.30 -21.05
C ASP A 337 -11.74 1.42 -20.94
N LYS A 338 -10.86 1.45 -21.95
CA LYS A 338 -9.63 0.65 -21.97
C LYS A 338 -8.58 1.08 -20.94
N ASP A 339 -8.63 2.32 -20.49
CA ASP A 339 -7.63 2.92 -19.60
C ASP A 339 -7.98 2.78 -18.12
N VAL A 340 -9.23 2.41 -17.82
CA VAL A 340 -9.75 2.39 -16.46
C VAL A 340 -10.51 1.11 -16.12
N TYR A 341 -10.58 0.82 -14.82
CA TYR A 341 -11.59 -0.05 -14.23
C TYR A 341 -12.73 0.81 -13.68
N ALA A 342 -13.90 0.69 -14.23
CA ALA A 342 -15.06 1.48 -13.83
C ALA A 342 -16.01 0.67 -12.93
N VAL A 343 -16.43 1.26 -11.81
CA VAL A 343 -17.36 0.66 -10.86
C VAL A 343 -18.56 1.58 -10.68
N LYS A 344 -19.70 1.16 -11.24
CA LYS A 344 -20.94 1.96 -11.22
C LYS A 344 -21.68 1.89 -9.89
N ASP A 345 -21.56 0.78 -9.17
CA ASP A 345 -22.06 0.62 -7.81
C ASP A 345 -20.90 0.40 -6.84
N PRO A 346 -20.34 1.48 -6.27
CA PRO A 346 -19.17 1.38 -5.41
C PRO A 346 -19.38 0.57 -4.14
N LYS A 347 -20.61 0.41 -3.68
CA LYS A 347 -20.94 -0.39 -2.49
C LYS A 347 -20.55 -1.85 -2.63
N ILE A 348 -20.53 -2.39 -3.84
CA ILE A 348 -20.15 -3.79 -4.10
C ILE A 348 -18.67 -4.05 -3.82
N ILE A 349 -17.84 -3.02 -3.80
CA ILE A 349 -16.41 -3.09 -3.45
C ILE A 349 -16.09 -2.34 -2.15
N GLY A 350 -17.09 -2.15 -1.29
CA GLY A 350 -16.91 -1.57 0.04
C GLY A 350 -16.65 -0.06 0.05
N LEU A 351 -17.08 0.68 -0.97
CA LEU A 351 -16.87 2.12 -1.05
C LEU A 351 -18.18 2.90 -0.82
N PRO A 352 -18.11 4.01 -0.08
CA PRO A 352 -19.24 4.92 0.09
C PRO A 352 -19.50 5.74 -1.17
N THR A 353 -20.70 6.25 -1.30
CA THR A 353 -21.11 7.15 -2.38
C THR A 353 -21.59 8.47 -1.80
N ILE A 354 -21.16 9.59 -2.40
CA ILE A 354 -21.63 10.92 -2.02
C ILE A 354 -23.10 11.09 -2.37
N ASN A 355 -23.51 10.51 -3.47
CA ASN A 355 -24.91 10.43 -3.91
C ASN A 355 -25.16 9.13 -4.68
N MET A 356 -26.43 8.79 -4.89
CA MET A 356 -26.85 7.51 -5.48
C MET A 356 -26.32 7.26 -6.91
N SER A 357 -25.94 8.29 -7.63
CA SER A 357 -25.44 8.19 -9.01
C SER A 357 -23.92 8.32 -9.14
N SER A 358 -23.19 8.42 -8.03
CA SER A 358 -21.72 8.46 -8.04
C SER A 358 -21.13 7.10 -8.38
N SER A 359 -20.12 7.12 -9.23
CA SER A 359 -19.31 5.96 -9.60
C SER A 359 -17.82 6.20 -9.26
N TYR A 360 -17.03 5.16 -9.36
CA TYR A 360 -15.57 5.24 -9.29
C TYR A 360 -14.96 4.74 -10.59
N ILE A 361 -13.88 5.38 -11.00
CA ILE A 361 -12.98 4.88 -12.03
C ILE A 361 -11.55 4.84 -11.47
N PHE A 362 -10.84 3.76 -11.76
CA PHE A 362 -9.46 3.54 -11.33
C PHE A 362 -8.58 3.41 -12.57
N ALA A 363 -7.55 4.24 -12.68
CA ALA A 363 -6.58 4.14 -13.77
C ALA A 363 -5.83 2.80 -13.70
N LYS A 364 -5.63 2.18 -14.85
CA LYS A 364 -4.79 1.00 -15.04
C LYS A 364 -3.41 1.41 -15.57
N ASN A 365 -2.47 0.48 -15.56
CA ASN A 365 -1.11 0.70 -16.10
C ASN A 365 -0.48 1.98 -15.51
N ASP A 366 0.17 2.77 -16.32
CA ASP A 366 0.79 4.06 -15.96
C ASP A 366 -0.04 5.29 -16.40
N PHE A 367 -1.34 5.10 -16.61
CA PHE A 367 -2.25 6.19 -16.98
C PHE A 367 -2.46 7.17 -15.84
N PHE A 368 -2.59 8.44 -16.17
CA PHE A 368 -3.10 9.46 -15.26
C PHE A 368 -4.32 10.16 -15.87
N LEU A 369 -5.31 10.39 -15.03
CA LEU A 369 -6.63 10.89 -15.43
C LEU A 369 -6.62 12.42 -15.42
N ALA A 370 -6.64 13.03 -16.60
CA ALA A 370 -6.58 14.47 -16.75
C ALA A 370 -7.90 15.04 -17.30
N TYR A 371 -8.38 16.12 -16.67
CA TYR A 371 -9.55 16.83 -17.16
C TYR A 371 -9.24 17.53 -18.49
N VAL A 372 -10.28 17.64 -19.34
CA VAL A 372 -10.17 18.28 -20.66
C VAL A 372 -9.85 19.77 -20.56
N ASN A 373 -10.28 20.45 -19.51
CA ASN A 373 -9.94 21.85 -19.25
C ASN A 373 -8.45 21.96 -18.86
N ASN A 374 -7.71 22.81 -19.57
CA ASN A 374 -6.26 22.95 -19.40
C ASN A 374 -5.47 21.62 -19.59
N TYR A 375 -5.97 20.74 -20.42
CA TYR A 375 -5.42 19.39 -20.64
C TYR A 375 -3.90 19.38 -20.89
N ASN A 376 -3.42 20.20 -21.81
CA ASN A 376 -1.99 20.24 -22.15
C ASN A 376 -1.11 20.69 -20.97
N HIS A 377 -1.59 21.60 -20.14
CA HIS A 377 -0.90 22.02 -18.92
C HIS A 377 -0.80 20.86 -17.92
N TYR A 378 -1.91 20.18 -17.65
CA TYR A 378 -1.93 19.02 -16.75
C TYR A 378 -1.04 17.88 -17.25
N VAL A 379 -1.08 17.58 -18.55
CA VAL A 379 -0.23 16.55 -19.16
C VAL A 379 1.25 16.88 -19.00
N SER A 380 1.65 18.09 -19.28
CA SER A 380 3.03 18.54 -19.11
C SER A 380 3.49 18.51 -17.64
N TYR A 381 2.63 18.91 -16.71
CA TYR A 381 2.95 19.00 -15.30
C TYR A 381 3.07 17.64 -14.62
N TYR A 382 2.14 16.71 -14.91
CA TYR A 382 2.04 15.43 -14.19
C TYR A 382 2.77 14.26 -14.85
N ARG A 383 3.13 14.35 -16.12
CA ARG A 383 3.91 13.30 -16.79
C ARG A 383 5.23 13.07 -16.07
N ASN A 384 5.60 11.80 -15.87
CA ASN A 384 6.79 11.37 -15.13
C ASN A 384 6.80 11.78 -13.64
N THR A 385 5.61 11.91 -13.05
CA THR A 385 5.47 12.06 -11.58
C THR A 385 4.98 10.76 -10.97
N TYR A 386 5.24 10.58 -9.66
CA TYR A 386 4.71 9.44 -8.91
C TYR A 386 3.32 9.74 -8.38
N GLN A 387 2.38 8.87 -8.72
CA GLN A 387 0.97 9.00 -8.35
C GLN A 387 0.45 7.67 -7.80
N HIS A 388 -0.60 7.73 -7.03
CA HIS A 388 -1.25 6.57 -6.43
C HIS A 388 -2.78 6.74 -6.40
N GLY A 389 -3.50 5.66 -6.19
CA GLY A 389 -4.96 5.64 -6.16
C GLY A 389 -5.57 4.63 -7.12
N GLY A 390 -4.81 4.14 -8.09
CA GLY A 390 -5.26 3.23 -9.14
C GLY A 390 -4.71 1.82 -9.02
N ILE A 391 -4.66 1.17 -10.18
CA ILE A 391 -4.32 -0.24 -10.34
C ILE A 391 -2.98 -0.38 -11.03
N SER A 392 -1.99 -0.82 -10.29
CA SER A 392 -0.71 -1.30 -10.77
C SER A 392 -0.12 -2.27 -9.77
N LEU A 393 0.85 -3.07 -10.19
CA LEU A 393 1.61 -3.94 -9.30
C LEU A 393 2.25 -3.13 -8.16
N GLU A 394 2.82 -1.98 -8.52
CA GLU A 394 3.53 -1.07 -7.62
C GLU A 394 2.62 -0.45 -6.55
N GLU A 395 1.37 -0.13 -6.90
CA GLU A 395 0.40 0.47 -5.98
C GLU A 395 -0.28 -0.57 -5.08
N MET A 396 -0.58 -1.76 -5.60
CA MET A 396 -1.45 -2.75 -4.94
C MET A 396 -0.71 -3.87 -4.23
N ILE A 397 0.39 -4.38 -4.76
CA ILE A 397 1.16 -5.46 -4.13
C ILE A 397 2.26 -4.83 -3.30
N VAL A 398 2.03 -4.77 -1.99
CA VAL A 398 2.85 -4.00 -1.06
C VAL A 398 3.40 -4.85 0.08
N PRO A 399 4.55 -4.46 0.68
CA PRO A 399 5.22 -5.30 1.66
C PRO A 399 4.50 -5.39 3.00
N PHE A 400 4.60 -6.56 3.61
CA PHE A 400 4.34 -6.80 5.03
C PHE A 400 5.41 -7.75 5.56
N LEU A 401 6.11 -7.35 6.61
CA LEU A 401 7.30 -8.03 7.11
C LEU A 401 7.27 -8.13 8.63
N VAL A 402 7.60 -9.29 9.14
CA VAL A 402 7.72 -9.56 10.57
C VAL A 402 9.15 -9.95 10.91
N PHE A 403 9.70 -9.31 11.92
CA PHE A 403 11.08 -9.51 12.37
C PHE A 403 11.18 -9.81 13.85
N ASN A 404 12.15 -10.65 14.21
CA ASN A 404 12.59 -10.82 15.59
C ASN A 404 13.85 -10.00 15.89
N PRO A 405 13.97 -9.40 17.09
CA PRO A 405 15.20 -8.69 17.49
C PRO A 405 16.38 -9.66 17.54
N LYS A 406 17.54 -9.21 17.11
CA LYS A 406 18.83 -9.92 17.25
C LYS A 406 19.39 -9.78 18.64
#